data_5f69712779516e900108fc8564dcdebc
#
_entry.id   5f69712779516e900108fc8564dcdebc
#
_cell.length_a   1.000
_cell.length_b   1.000
_cell.length_c   1.000
_cell.angle_alpha   90.00
_cell.angle_beta   90.00
_cell.angle_gamma   90.00
#
_symmetry.space_group_name_H-M   'P 1'
#
loop_
_entity.id
_entity.type
_entity.pdbx_description
1 polymer ?
#
loop_
_entity_poly.entity_id
_entity_poly.type
_entity_poly.pdbx_seq_one_letter_code
_entity_poly.pdbx_strand_id
1 'polypeptide(L)'
;MEQKGWRDIPIAGMILEAGNAVEYLTGGWRAFRPVRGEAACIHCMQCWLFCPDSSILVDAENEKMVGFDLDHCKGCGICASICPVNAKVIKKAGEELARDEARLCIRMIEEGKLEE
;
A
#
# COMPACT_ATOMS: atom_id res chain seq x y z
N MET A 1 12.42 25.46 -6.62
CA MET A 1 11.87 24.99 -7.91
C MET A 1 11.62 26.18 -8.82
N GLU A 2 12.30 26.19 -9.93
CA GLU A 2 12.13 27.26 -10.88
C GLU A 2 10.82 27.13 -11.62
N GLN A 3 10.01 28.17 -11.60
CA GLN A 3 8.71 28.12 -12.26
C GLN A 3 8.90 28.46 -13.75
N LYS A 4 8.49 27.54 -14.59
CA LYS A 4 8.54 27.75 -16.03
C LYS A 4 7.32 28.52 -16.50
N GLY A 5 7.52 29.42 -17.45
CA GLY A 5 6.40 30.11 -18.08
C GLY A 5 5.69 29.19 -19.10
N TRP A 6 4.53 29.60 -19.54
CA TRP A 6 3.72 28.78 -20.46
C TRP A 6 4.43 28.48 -21.79
N ARG A 7 5.38 29.33 -22.18
CA ARG A 7 6.15 29.11 -23.41
C ARG A 7 7.25 28.05 -23.25
N ASP A 8 7.61 27.75 -22.00
CA ASP A 8 8.72 26.85 -21.69
C ASP A 8 8.26 25.42 -21.41
N ILE A 9 6.94 25.20 -21.38
CA ILE A 9 6.40 23.86 -21.15
C ILE A 9 6.03 23.22 -22.50
N PRO A 10 6.02 21.89 -22.60
CA PRO A 10 5.63 21.21 -23.83
C PRO A 10 4.18 21.52 -24.24
N ILE A 11 3.90 21.41 -25.53
CA ILE A 11 2.57 21.63 -26.06
C ILE A 11 1.57 20.70 -25.36
N ALA A 12 0.41 21.25 -24.98
CA ALA A 12 -0.65 20.56 -24.26
C ALA A 12 -0.27 20.16 -22.82
N GLY A 13 0.81 20.69 -22.29
CA GLY A 13 1.26 20.35 -20.92
C GLY A 13 1.73 18.91 -20.77
N MET A 14 2.18 18.30 -21.89
CA MET A 14 2.61 16.92 -21.89
C MET A 14 3.87 16.72 -21.05
N ILE A 15 3.89 15.65 -20.27
CA ILE A 15 5.10 15.23 -19.55
C ILE A 15 5.91 14.32 -20.46
N LEU A 16 7.12 14.74 -20.80
CA LEU A 16 7.97 14.01 -21.74
C LEU A 16 8.84 12.94 -21.09
N GLU A 17 9.01 12.98 -19.77
CA GLU A 17 9.77 11.98 -19.05
C GLU A 17 8.95 10.77 -18.75
N ALA A 18 9.26 9.63 -19.33
CA ALA A 18 8.52 8.39 -19.07
C ALA A 18 8.76 7.91 -17.63
N GLY A 19 7.68 7.48 -16.98
CA GLY A 19 7.76 6.92 -15.64
C GLY A 19 8.12 7.88 -14.52
N ASN A 20 8.00 9.18 -14.74
CA ASN A 20 8.39 10.15 -13.72
C ASN A 20 7.46 10.20 -12.49
N ALA A 21 6.33 9.49 -12.54
CA ALA A 21 5.45 9.36 -11.38
C ALA A 21 6.17 8.73 -10.16
N VAL A 22 7.23 7.97 -10.40
CA VAL A 22 8.07 7.39 -9.34
C VAL A 22 8.66 8.48 -8.43
N GLU A 23 8.95 9.63 -9.00
CA GLU A 23 9.52 10.76 -8.27
C GLU A 23 8.50 11.56 -7.48
N TYR A 24 7.20 11.37 -7.77
CA TYR A 24 6.15 12.10 -7.08
C TYR A 24 5.67 11.28 -5.88
N LEU A 25 6.19 11.62 -4.72
CA LEU A 25 5.95 10.88 -3.48
C LEU A 25 4.59 11.20 -2.87
N THR A 26 3.56 10.50 -3.32
CA THR A 26 2.18 10.74 -2.90
C THR A 26 1.78 10.01 -1.61
N GLY A 27 2.71 9.31 -0.99
CA GLY A 27 2.46 8.60 0.27
C GLY A 27 1.98 9.49 1.41
N GLY A 28 2.30 10.77 1.36
CA GLY A 28 1.84 11.73 2.36
C GLY A 28 0.34 12.02 2.33
N TRP A 29 -0.37 11.56 1.29
CA TRP A 29 -1.81 11.78 1.16
C TRP A 29 -2.65 10.84 2.02
N ARG A 30 -2.07 9.75 2.51
CA ARG A 30 -2.83 8.72 3.22
C ARG A 30 -3.24 9.12 4.64
N ALA A 31 -4.40 8.65 5.05
CA ALA A 31 -4.89 8.82 6.43
C ALA A 31 -4.58 7.58 7.29
N PHE A 32 -4.51 6.41 6.65
CA PHE A 32 -4.18 5.15 7.31
C PHE A 32 -3.03 4.48 6.56
N ARG A 33 -2.17 3.78 7.29
CA ARG A 33 -1.10 3.02 6.65
C ARG A 33 -1.26 1.53 6.93
N PRO A 34 -0.91 0.68 5.97
CA PRO A 34 -0.92 -0.76 6.19
C PRO A 34 0.31 -1.19 6.98
N VAL A 35 0.12 -2.14 7.89
CA VAL A 35 1.20 -2.77 8.62
C VAL A 35 1.06 -4.28 8.46
N ARG A 36 2.16 -4.93 8.09
CA ARG A 36 2.15 -6.35 7.81
C ARG A 36 2.50 -7.17 9.04
N GLY A 37 1.73 -8.21 9.32
CA GLY A 37 2.09 -9.22 10.29
C GLY A 37 2.85 -10.34 9.56
N GLU A 38 4.16 -10.31 9.62
CA GLU A 38 5.01 -11.21 8.87
C GLU A 38 4.71 -12.69 9.10
N ALA A 39 4.46 -13.07 10.35
CA ALA A 39 4.20 -14.46 10.71
C ALA A 39 2.88 -14.99 10.13
N ALA A 40 1.91 -14.13 9.88
CA ALA A 40 0.61 -14.52 9.37
C ALA A 40 0.54 -14.55 7.84
N CYS A 41 1.49 -13.93 7.16
CA CYS A 41 1.48 -13.81 5.71
C CYS A 41 1.77 -15.14 5.02
N ILE A 42 0.91 -15.53 4.08
CA ILE A 42 1.09 -16.76 3.30
C ILE A 42 1.68 -16.49 1.91
N HIS A 43 2.04 -15.27 1.63
CA HIS A 43 2.68 -14.85 0.38
C HIS A 43 1.87 -15.19 -0.89
N CYS A 44 0.54 -15.04 -0.80
CA CYS A 44 -0.35 -15.35 -1.93
C CYS A 44 -0.32 -14.30 -3.05
N MET A 45 0.28 -13.15 -2.78
CA MET A 45 0.43 -12.03 -3.74
C MET A 45 -0.87 -11.36 -4.19
N GLN A 46 -2.00 -11.66 -3.57
CA GLN A 46 -3.25 -11.01 -3.94
C GLN A 46 -3.22 -9.50 -3.66
N CYS A 47 -2.59 -9.08 -2.56
CA CYS A 47 -2.43 -7.66 -2.27
C CYS A 47 -1.62 -6.95 -3.36
N TRP A 48 -0.56 -7.58 -3.83
CA TRP A 48 0.27 -7.06 -4.92
C TRP A 48 -0.54 -6.89 -6.21
N LEU A 49 -1.37 -7.87 -6.51
CA LEU A 49 -2.18 -7.87 -7.72
C LEU A 49 -3.22 -6.74 -7.74
N PHE A 50 -3.81 -6.43 -6.59
CA PHE A 50 -4.88 -5.44 -6.50
C PHE A 50 -4.46 -4.05 -6.03
N CYS A 51 -3.20 -3.85 -5.69
CA CYS A 51 -2.74 -2.53 -5.26
C CYS A 51 -2.80 -1.51 -6.40
N PRO A 52 -3.61 -0.45 -6.28
CA PRO A 52 -3.75 0.54 -7.36
C PRO A 52 -2.51 1.38 -7.60
N ASP A 53 -1.61 1.46 -6.63
CA ASP A 53 -0.40 2.25 -6.75
C ASP A 53 0.87 1.42 -6.93
N SER A 54 0.71 0.12 -7.10
CA SER A 54 1.84 -0.83 -7.21
C SER A 54 2.83 -0.67 -6.05
N SER A 55 2.29 -0.43 -4.87
CA SER A 55 3.08 -0.13 -3.66
C SER A 55 3.35 -1.35 -2.77
N ILE A 56 3.13 -2.54 -3.28
CA ILE A 56 3.46 -3.77 -2.56
C ILE A 56 4.83 -4.25 -3.03
N LEU A 57 5.76 -4.35 -2.08
CA LEU A 57 7.11 -4.80 -2.37
C LEU A 57 7.19 -6.32 -2.28
N VAL A 58 7.74 -6.94 -3.30
CA VAL A 58 7.88 -8.39 -3.36
C VAL A 58 9.31 -8.78 -3.69
N ASP A 59 9.74 -9.92 -3.16
CA ASP A 59 11.02 -10.52 -3.50
C ASP A 59 10.71 -11.62 -4.51
N ALA A 60 10.97 -11.35 -5.77
CA ALA A 60 10.66 -12.28 -6.86
C ALA A 60 11.49 -13.57 -6.80
N GLU A 61 12.72 -13.50 -6.27
CA GLU A 61 13.56 -14.68 -6.20
C GLU A 61 13.08 -15.69 -5.19
N ASN A 62 12.58 -15.23 -4.05
CA ASN A 62 12.08 -16.10 -2.99
C ASN A 62 10.55 -16.21 -2.97
N GLU A 63 9.89 -15.57 -3.91
CA GLU A 63 8.43 -15.56 -4.04
C GLU A 63 7.73 -15.11 -2.75
N LYS A 64 8.26 -14.06 -2.13
CA LYS A 64 7.72 -13.55 -0.88
C LYS A 64 7.28 -12.10 -0.96
N MET A 65 6.20 -11.79 -0.28
CA MET A 65 5.78 -10.42 -0.06
C MET A 65 6.64 -9.84 1.06
N VAL A 66 7.25 -8.69 0.81
CA VAL A 66 8.23 -8.08 1.73
C VAL A 66 7.65 -6.95 2.56
N GLY A 67 6.82 -6.12 1.98
CA GLY A 67 6.27 -4.97 2.68
C GLY A 67 5.58 -3.99 1.75
N PHE A 68 5.56 -2.72 2.16
CA PHE A 68 4.86 -1.67 1.44
C PHE A 68 5.79 -0.52 1.07
N ASP A 69 5.61 0.04 -0.12
CA ASP A 69 6.30 1.26 -0.53
C ASP A 69 5.47 2.44 0.01
N LEU A 70 5.81 2.91 1.19
CA LEU A 70 5.09 3.98 1.86
C LEU A 70 5.27 5.36 1.22
N ASP A 71 6.21 5.49 0.28
CA ASP A 71 6.38 6.73 -0.47
C ASP A 71 5.25 6.96 -1.47
N HIS A 72 4.58 5.89 -1.91
CA HIS A 72 3.50 5.96 -2.89
C HIS A 72 2.17 5.38 -2.40
N CYS A 73 2.17 4.61 -1.32
CA CYS A 73 0.95 4.02 -0.78
C CYS A 73 -0.03 5.10 -0.31
N LYS A 74 -1.29 5.01 -0.76
CA LYS A 74 -2.34 5.97 -0.41
C LYS A 74 -3.21 5.50 0.77
N GLY A 75 -2.95 4.31 1.30
CA GLY A 75 -3.74 3.78 2.41
C GLY A 75 -5.18 3.44 2.06
N CYS A 76 -5.42 2.98 0.83
CA CYS A 76 -6.78 2.69 0.35
C CYS A 76 -7.43 1.49 1.05
N GLY A 77 -6.64 0.63 1.67
CA GLY A 77 -7.16 -0.54 2.40
C GLY A 77 -7.52 -1.74 1.56
N ILE A 78 -7.35 -1.68 0.24
CA ILE A 78 -7.67 -2.80 -0.65
C ILE A 78 -6.85 -4.04 -0.30
N CYS A 79 -5.55 -3.87 -0.02
CA CYS A 79 -4.67 -4.98 0.36
C CYS A 79 -5.18 -5.72 1.61
N ALA A 80 -5.60 -4.97 2.62
CA ALA A 80 -6.16 -5.56 3.84
C ALA A 80 -7.50 -6.24 3.56
N SER A 81 -8.32 -5.64 2.71
CA SER A 81 -9.63 -6.15 2.35
C SER A 81 -9.56 -7.44 1.54
N ILE A 82 -8.59 -7.55 0.62
CA ILE A 82 -8.48 -8.70 -0.26
C ILE A 82 -7.70 -9.86 0.37
N CYS A 83 -6.99 -9.61 1.45
CA CYS A 83 -6.11 -10.61 2.07
C CYS A 83 -6.91 -11.83 2.57
N PRO A 84 -6.61 -13.04 2.06
CA PRO A 84 -7.35 -14.23 2.47
C PRO A 84 -7.12 -14.62 3.93
N VAL A 85 -5.99 -14.27 4.50
CA VAL A 85 -5.71 -14.51 5.93
C VAL A 85 -6.61 -13.62 6.77
N ASN A 86 -6.75 -12.34 6.39
CA ASN A 86 -7.65 -11.42 7.06
C ASN A 86 -9.10 -11.92 6.97
N ALA A 87 -9.50 -12.40 5.81
CA ALA A 87 -10.84 -12.91 5.61
C ALA A 87 -11.16 -14.12 6.50
N LYS A 88 -10.19 -15.02 6.68
CA LYS A 88 -10.34 -16.16 7.57
C LYS A 88 -10.46 -15.77 9.04
N VAL A 89 -9.65 -14.83 9.46
CA VAL A 89 -9.68 -14.34 10.85
C VAL A 89 -11.03 -13.69 11.14
N ILE A 90 -11.52 -12.87 10.24
CA ILE A 90 -12.80 -12.20 10.39
C ILE A 90 -13.96 -13.20 10.39
N LYS A 91 -13.93 -14.20 9.51
CA LYS A 91 -14.99 -15.22 9.46
C LYS A 91 -15.06 -16.11 10.69
N LYS A 92 -13.93 -16.56 11.21
CA LYS A 92 -13.89 -17.46 12.36
C LYS A 92 -14.40 -16.81 13.62
N ALA A 93 -14.39 -15.52 13.64
CA ALA A 93 -14.49 -14.83 14.86
C ALA A 93 -15.70 -14.00 15.00
N GLY A 94 -16.43 -13.79 13.97
CA GLY A 94 -17.52 -12.86 13.97
C GLY A 94 -17.01 -11.46 14.28
N GLU A 95 -17.90 -10.57 14.60
CA GLU A 95 -17.56 -9.17 14.84
C GLU A 95 -16.60 -8.91 16.01
N GLU A 96 -16.60 -9.80 17.00
CA GLU A 96 -15.75 -9.61 18.17
C GLU A 96 -14.27 -9.79 17.87
N LEU A 97 -13.97 -10.61 16.90
CA LEU A 97 -12.59 -10.90 16.58
C LEU A 97 -12.03 -10.09 15.44
N ALA A 98 -12.85 -9.36 14.75
CA ALA A 98 -12.37 -8.30 13.89
C ALA A 98 -11.55 -7.27 14.68
N ARG A 99 -11.66 -7.34 16.01
CA ARG A 99 -10.90 -6.48 16.91
C ARG A 99 -9.56 -7.08 17.34
N ASP A 100 -9.33 -8.36 17.05
CA ASP A 100 -8.06 -8.98 17.40
C ASP A 100 -7.06 -8.70 16.26
N GLU A 101 -6.65 -7.46 16.19
CA GLU A 101 -5.75 -6.97 15.16
C GLU A 101 -4.43 -7.72 15.08
N ALA A 102 -4.03 -8.35 16.18
CA ALA A 102 -2.78 -9.10 16.23
C ALA A 102 -2.77 -10.33 15.31
N ARG A 103 -3.95 -10.84 14.96
CA ARG A 103 -4.06 -12.01 14.09
C ARG A 103 -4.18 -11.65 12.61
N LEU A 104 -4.45 -10.40 12.31
CA LEU A 104 -4.57 -9.95 10.94
C LEU A 104 -3.21 -9.91 10.24
N CYS A 105 -3.16 -10.35 9.00
CA CYS A 105 -1.95 -10.28 8.20
C CYS A 105 -1.63 -8.83 7.85
N ILE A 106 -2.63 -8.06 7.44
CA ILE A 106 -2.47 -6.65 7.11
C ILE A 106 -3.42 -5.83 7.97
N ARG A 107 -2.87 -4.94 8.78
CA ARG A 107 -3.64 -4.05 9.64
C ARG A 107 -3.54 -2.63 9.09
N MET A 108 -4.64 -1.90 9.11
CA MET A 108 -4.63 -0.49 8.75
C MET A 108 -4.56 0.34 10.02
N ILE A 109 -3.50 1.10 10.20
CA ILE A 109 -3.26 1.93 11.37
C ILE A 109 -3.35 3.39 10.97
N GLU A 110 -4.02 4.19 11.79
CA GLU A 110 -4.13 5.62 11.52
C GLU A 110 -2.76 6.28 11.46
N GLU A 111 -2.55 7.12 10.46
CA GLU A 111 -1.27 7.78 10.25
C GLU A 111 -0.94 8.66 11.46
N GLY A 112 0.26 8.58 11.93
CA GLY A 112 0.70 9.26 13.14
C GLY A 112 0.58 8.45 14.43
N LYS A 113 -0.15 7.33 14.42
CA LYS A 113 -0.25 6.45 15.57
C LYS A 113 0.57 5.18 15.33
N LEU A 114 1.82 5.39 15.13
CA LEU A 114 2.70 4.32 14.91
C LEU A 114 3.08 3.65 16.15
N GLU A 115 2.50 2.63 16.44
CA GLU A 115 2.93 1.98 17.39
C GLU A 115 3.46 1.02 17.23
N GLU A 116 4.16 0.97 17.40
CA GLU A 116 4.74 0.06 17.36
C GLU A 116 4.46 -1.12 17.55
#